data_2cf9bc799bab29d186efe0b59147fb53
#
_entry.id   2cf9bc799bab29d186efe0b59147fb53
#
_cell.length_a   1.000
_cell.length_b   1.000
_cell.length_c   1.000
_cell.angle_alpha   90.00
_cell.angle_beta   90.00
_cell.angle_gamma   90.00
#
_symmetry.space_group_name_H-M   'P 1'
#
loop_
_entity.id
_entity.type
_entity.pdbx_description
1 polymer ?
#
loop_
_entity_poly.entity_id
_entity_poly.type
_entity_poly.pdbx_seq_one_letter_code
_entity_poly.pdbx_strand_id
1 'polypeptide(L)'
;MIYGNIDGIRKSALDELESLYKAKTPKDEACSLSIMETISRVSSFIEREISVAIDRRGNTVSVAIGDSTSVEIPTLDISEKKLAGVRIIHTHPNGFSNLSALDISALLKLKLDAIVAIGIYEGKIIDCSLGMLTVMNDTLDYEEEQHIKIEDLTSINILNKIAYIDSMIKERDIIEDEIESAILVGSDTKESLEELKELTKACEIPVLDSVFQSRNKID
;
A
#
# COMPACT_ATOMS: atom_id res chain seq x y z
N MET A 1 -13.51 -7.76 11.17
CA MET A 1 -14.35 -6.98 10.20
C MET A 1 -13.48 -6.72 8.97
N ILE A 2 -14.01 -7.01 7.78
CA ILE A 2 -13.34 -6.75 6.49
C ILE A 2 -13.84 -5.39 5.98
N TYR A 3 -12.90 -4.52 5.57
CA TYR A 3 -13.18 -3.19 5.04
C TYR A 3 -13.27 -3.18 3.52
N GLY A 4 -13.75 -2.07 2.96
CA GLY A 4 -13.79 -1.82 1.52
C GLY A 4 -14.98 -2.49 0.82
N ASN A 5 -14.82 -2.79 -0.47
CA ASN A 5 -15.90 -3.28 -1.31
C ASN A 5 -16.13 -4.79 -1.15
N ILE A 6 -17.04 -5.17 -0.24
CA ILE A 6 -17.40 -6.57 0.06
C ILE A 6 -18.63 -7.06 -0.72
N ASP A 7 -19.25 -6.20 -1.53
CA ASP A 7 -20.47 -6.56 -2.27
C ASP A 7 -20.24 -7.69 -3.27
N GLY A 8 -21.14 -8.68 -3.24
CA GLY A 8 -21.08 -9.85 -4.11
C GLY A 8 -20.04 -10.91 -3.72
N ILE A 9 -19.27 -10.70 -2.65
CA ILE A 9 -18.26 -11.66 -2.20
C ILE A 9 -18.92 -12.78 -1.37
N ARG A 10 -18.53 -14.02 -1.66
CA ARG A 10 -19.05 -15.19 -0.94
C ARG A 10 -18.61 -15.15 0.52
N LYS A 11 -19.52 -15.52 1.41
CA LYS A 11 -19.25 -15.56 2.85
C LYS A 11 -18.01 -16.40 3.20
N SER A 12 -17.78 -17.51 2.52
CA SER A 12 -16.60 -18.36 2.77
C SER A 12 -15.28 -17.62 2.53
N ALA A 13 -15.20 -16.73 1.51
CA ALA A 13 -14.03 -15.92 1.25
C ALA A 13 -13.84 -14.84 2.34
N LEU A 14 -14.94 -14.22 2.79
CA LEU A 14 -14.90 -13.27 3.90
C LEU A 14 -14.48 -13.94 5.21
N ASP A 15 -15.03 -15.11 5.54
CA ASP A 15 -14.66 -15.88 6.75
C ASP A 15 -13.17 -16.26 6.72
N GLU A 16 -12.64 -16.56 5.54
CA GLU A 16 -11.23 -16.87 5.35
C GLU A 16 -10.35 -15.64 5.60
N LEU A 17 -10.71 -14.49 5.06
CA LEU A 17 -10.01 -13.23 5.31
C LEU A 17 -10.14 -12.80 6.78
N GLU A 18 -11.29 -13.02 7.44
CA GLU A 18 -11.44 -12.75 8.86
C GLU A 18 -10.52 -13.62 9.73
N SER A 19 -10.16 -14.82 9.28
CA SER A 19 -9.21 -15.67 9.99
C SER A 19 -7.81 -15.04 10.12
N LEU A 20 -7.44 -14.13 9.21
CA LEU A 20 -6.16 -13.43 9.23
C LEU A 20 -5.95 -12.58 10.49
N TYR A 21 -7.01 -12.12 11.15
CA TYR A 21 -6.91 -11.41 12.43
C TYR A 21 -6.35 -12.29 13.57
N LYS A 22 -6.36 -13.62 13.39
CA LYS A 22 -5.78 -14.58 14.34
C LYS A 22 -4.35 -14.99 13.94
N ALA A 23 -3.94 -14.68 12.72
CA ALA A 23 -2.60 -14.97 12.23
C ALA A 23 -1.57 -14.06 12.90
N LYS A 24 -0.36 -14.57 13.03
CA LYS A 24 0.78 -13.83 13.55
C LYS A 24 1.91 -13.86 12.54
N THR A 25 2.46 -12.69 12.28
CA THR A 25 3.69 -12.54 11.51
C THR A 25 4.86 -12.37 12.48
N PRO A 26 5.99 -13.04 12.30
CA PRO A 26 7.21 -12.73 13.03
C PRO A 26 7.52 -11.23 12.94
N LYS A 27 8.03 -10.65 14.03
CA LYS A 27 8.23 -9.20 14.12
C LYS A 27 9.26 -8.68 13.12
N ASP A 28 10.24 -9.50 12.82
CA ASP A 28 11.37 -9.22 11.94
C ASP A 28 11.09 -9.49 10.46
N GLU A 29 10.03 -10.24 10.14
CA GLU A 29 9.62 -10.52 8.77
C GLU A 29 8.72 -9.42 8.21
N ALA A 30 8.83 -9.13 6.93
CA ALA A 30 7.93 -8.21 6.24
C ALA A 30 6.50 -8.76 6.20
N CYS A 31 6.34 -10.06 5.93
CA CYS A 31 5.06 -10.78 5.91
C CYS A 31 5.28 -12.27 6.16
N SER A 32 4.32 -12.95 6.77
CA SER A 32 4.33 -14.40 6.88
C SER A 32 3.78 -15.07 5.62
N LEU A 33 4.37 -16.22 5.26
CA LEU A 33 3.94 -17.00 4.09
C LEU A 33 2.45 -17.34 4.12
N SER A 34 1.91 -17.70 5.29
CA SER A 34 0.50 -18.06 5.45
C SER A 34 -0.47 -16.93 5.13
N ILE A 35 -0.11 -15.67 5.46
CA ILE A 35 -0.90 -14.49 5.09
C ILE A 35 -0.83 -14.30 3.58
N MET A 36 0.37 -14.33 2.99
CA MET A 36 0.59 -14.15 1.56
C MET A 36 -0.20 -15.17 0.73
N GLU A 37 -0.13 -16.45 1.07
CA GLU A 37 -0.88 -17.52 0.39
C GLU A 37 -2.39 -17.33 0.50
N THR A 38 -2.89 -16.94 1.68
CA THR A 38 -4.31 -16.74 1.90
C THR A 38 -4.84 -15.57 1.08
N ILE A 39 -4.19 -14.40 1.15
CA ILE A 39 -4.66 -13.25 0.37
C ILE A 39 -4.50 -13.46 -1.13
N SER A 40 -3.46 -14.15 -1.58
CA SER A 40 -3.25 -14.45 -3.00
C SER A 40 -4.33 -15.35 -3.57
N ARG A 41 -4.69 -16.41 -2.83
CA ARG A 41 -5.76 -17.34 -3.23
C ARG A 41 -7.13 -16.65 -3.26
N VAL A 42 -7.46 -15.88 -2.21
CA VAL A 42 -8.74 -15.18 -2.16
C VAL A 42 -8.80 -14.08 -3.19
N SER A 43 -7.75 -13.26 -3.34
CA SER A 43 -7.67 -12.20 -4.35
C SER A 43 -7.88 -12.73 -5.77
N SER A 44 -7.22 -13.84 -6.12
CA SER A 44 -7.41 -14.50 -7.41
C SER A 44 -8.84 -15.02 -7.61
N PHE A 45 -9.48 -15.52 -6.55
CA PHE A 45 -10.85 -16.04 -6.62
C PHE A 45 -11.88 -14.93 -6.80
N ILE A 46 -11.70 -13.77 -6.15
CA ILE A 46 -12.66 -12.66 -6.21
C ILE A 46 -12.29 -11.63 -7.29
N GLU A 47 -11.13 -11.78 -7.93
CA GLU A 47 -10.57 -10.85 -8.93
C GLU A 47 -10.46 -9.41 -8.41
N ARG A 48 -10.14 -9.24 -7.13
CA ARG A 48 -9.95 -7.95 -6.47
C ARG A 48 -8.68 -7.95 -5.64
N GLU A 49 -8.11 -6.76 -5.48
CA GLU A 49 -6.99 -6.57 -4.57
C GLU A 49 -7.42 -6.79 -3.12
N ILE A 50 -6.50 -7.30 -2.33
CA ILE A 50 -6.65 -7.46 -0.89
C ILE A 50 -5.44 -6.83 -0.23
N SER A 51 -5.67 -6.02 0.79
CA SER A 51 -4.62 -5.48 1.62
C SER A 51 -4.75 -5.91 3.07
N VAL A 52 -3.61 -6.11 3.72
CA VAL A 52 -3.50 -6.48 5.12
C VAL A 52 -2.51 -5.55 5.80
N ALA A 53 -2.95 -4.88 6.87
CA ALA A 53 -2.08 -4.07 7.71
C ALA A 53 -1.66 -4.88 8.94
N ILE A 54 -0.37 -4.87 9.25
CA ILE A 54 0.26 -5.63 10.34
C ILE A 54 1.03 -4.67 11.24
N ASP A 55 0.78 -4.72 12.55
CA ASP A 55 1.53 -3.93 13.53
C ASP A 55 2.95 -4.48 13.80
N ARG A 56 3.79 -3.72 14.52
CA ARG A 56 5.16 -4.16 14.90
C ARG A 56 5.18 -5.38 15.83
N ARG A 57 4.04 -5.74 16.43
CA ARG A 57 3.91 -6.96 17.27
C ARG A 57 3.56 -8.17 16.41
N GLY A 58 3.34 -7.97 15.11
CA GLY A 58 2.96 -9.01 14.16
C GLY A 58 1.47 -9.34 14.17
N ASN A 59 0.61 -8.49 14.75
CA ASN A 59 -0.83 -8.68 14.67
C ASN A 59 -1.37 -8.09 13.37
N THR A 60 -2.30 -8.78 12.74
CA THR A 60 -3.14 -8.20 11.71
C THR A 60 -4.11 -7.21 12.34
N VAL A 61 -4.03 -5.94 11.96
CA VAL A 61 -4.86 -4.85 12.51
C VAL A 61 -5.95 -4.42 11.54
N SER A 62 -5.77 -4.64 10.24
CA SER A 62 -6.80 -4.37 9.22
C SER A 62 -6.69 -5.36 8.07
N VAL A 63 -7.84 -5.69 7.48
CA VAL A 63 -7.95 -6.42 6.21
C VAL A 63 -8.99 -5.70 5.36
N ALA A 64 -8.62 -5.31 4.14
CA ALA A 64 -9.49 -4.61 3.23
C ALA A 64 -9.52 -5.25 1.85
N ILE A 65 -10.65 -5.11 1.16
CA ILE A 65 -10.86 -5.52 -0.22
C ILE A 65 -11.14 -4.26 -1.03
N GLY A 66 -10.35 -4.02 -2.05
CA GLY A 66 -10.48 -2.83 -2.89
C GLY A 66 -9.97 -3.06 -4.28
N ASP A 67 -10.08 -2.01 -5.06
CA ASP A 67 -9.16 -1.69 -6.12
C ASP A 67 -7.95 -0.98 -5.48
N SER A 68 -6.83 -0.90 -6.17
CA SER A 68 -5.55 -0.34 -5.69
C SER A 68 -5.61 1.04 -5.03
N THR A 69 -6.78 1.67 -5.02
CA THR A 69 -6.99 3.04 -4.55
C THR A 69 -7.63 3.14 -3.16
N SER A 70 -8.08 2.03 -2.56
CA SER A 70 -8.90 2.06 -1.34
C SER A 70 -8.39 1.16 -0.21
N VAL A 71 -7.12 1.30 0.13
CA VAL A 71 -6.64 0.74 1.41
C VAL A 71 -7.17 1.61 2.52
N GLU A 72 -8.28 1.22 3.16
CA GLU A 72 -8.64 1.82 4.45
C GLU A 72 -7.61 1.36 5.49
N ILE A 73 -6.58 2.18 5.63
CA ILE A 73 -5.63 2.03 6.73
C ILE A 73 -6.38 2.48 7.98
N PRO A 74 -6.39 1.68 9.06
CA PRO A 74 -6.97 2.12 10.32
C PRO A 74 -6.34 3.46 10.69
N THR A 75 -7.12 4.34 11.30
CA THR A 75 -6.67 5.68 11.71
C THR A 75 -5.35 5.55 12.45
N LEU A 76 -4.25 5.74 11.73
CA LEU A 76 -2.92 5.69 12.30
C LEU A 76 -2.70 7.02 13.03
N ASP A 77 -2.17 6.93 14.23
CA ASP A 77 -1.69 8.11 14.95
C ASP A 77 -0.39 8.57 14.28
N ILE A 78 -0.54 9.30 13.18
CA ILE A 78 0.58 9.80 12.38
C ILE A 78 1.26 10.91 13.17
N SER A 79 2.43 10.59 13.68
CA SER A 79 3.29 11.55 14.39
C SER A 79 4.40 12.02 13.45
N GLU A 80 4.67 13.33 13.43
CA GLU A 80 5.72 13.90 12.60
C GLU A 80 7.12 13.32 12.88
N LYS A 81 7.33 12.83 14.11
CA LYS A 81 8.66 12.38 14.59
C LYS A 81 8.81 10.86 14.76
N LYS A 82 8.01 10.04 14.10
CA LYS A 82 8.15 8.57 14.15
C LYS A 82 7.44 7.90 12.97
N LEU A 83 7.86 6.67 12.66
CA LEU A 83 7.13 5.80 11.73
C LEU A 83 5.77 5.37 12.33
N ALA A 84 4.83 5.04 11.46
CA ALA A 84 3.46 4.63 11.83
C ALA A 84 3.40 3.35 12.68
N GLY A 85 4.44 2.51 12.62
CA GLY A 85 4.46 1.23 13.32
C GLY A 85 3.60 0.16 12.66
N VAL A 86 3.30 0.33 11.37
CA VAL A 86 2.48 -0.57 10.57
C VAL A 86 3.15 -0.83 9.23
N ARG A 87 3.12 -2.09 8.79
CA ARG A 87 3.46 -2.50 7.44
C ARG A 87 2.24 -3.00 6.70
N ILE A 88 2.17 -2.77 5.40
CA ILE A 88 1.05 -3.16 4.55
C ILE A 88 1.52 -4.21 3.56
N ILE A 89 0.70 -5.24 3.37
CA ILE A 89 0.87 -6.24 2.34
C ILE A 89 -0.37 -6.21 1.46
N HIS A 90 -0.21 -6.10 0.15
CA HIS A 90 -1.34 -6.09 -0.77
C HIS A 90 -1.06 -6.92 -2.02
N THR A 91 -2.13 -7.26 -2.72
CA THR A 91 -2.09 -8.16 -3.88
C THR A 91 -2.40 -7.41 -5.16
N HIS A 92 -1.68 -7.73 -6.24
CA HIS A 92 -1.94 -7.27 -7.59
C HIS A 92 -2.40 -8.45 -8.48
N PRO A 93 -3.70 -8.58 -8.77
CA PRO A 93 -4.24 -9.69 -9.56
C PRO A 93 -3.76 -9.73 -11.01
N ASN A 94 -3.13 -8.66 -11.50
CA ASN A 94 -2.58 -8.54 -12.85
C ASN A 94 -1.19 -9.17 -13.04
N GLY A 95 -0.61 -9.75 -11.99
CA GLY A 95 0.69 -10.43 -12.01
C GLY A 95 1.91 -9.55 -11.79
N PHE A 96 1.78 -8.23 -11.80
CA PHE A 96 2.91 -7.31 -11.55
C PHE A 96 2.98 -6.95 -10.07
N SER A 97 4.19 -6.94 -9.50
CA SER A 97 4.42 -6.58 -8.09
C SER A 97 5.02 -5.18 -7.90
N ASN A 98 5.29 -4.44 -8.98
CA ASN A 98 5.83 -3.08 -8.88
C ASN A 98 4.91 -2.20 -8.05
N LEU A 99 5.51 -1.41 -7.14
CA LEU A 99 4.75 -0.43 -6.37
C LEU A 99 4.20 0.66 -7.29
N SER A 100 2.92 0.96 -7.13
CA SER A 100 2.29 2.07 -7.83
C SER A 100 2.67 3.41 -7.20
N ALA A 101 2.43 4.52 -7.90
CA ALA A 101 2.60 5.85 -7.34
C ALA A 101 1.77 6.08 -6.07
N LEU A 102 0.60 5.40 -5.97
CA LEU A 102 -0.25 5.44 -4.78
C LEU A 102 0.39 4.70 -3.60
N ASP A 103 0.99 3.54 -3.85
CA ASP A 103 1.70 2.77 -2.82
C ASP A 103 2.89 3.56 -2.27
N ILE A 104 3.66 4.18 -3.14
CA ILE A 104 4.79 5.03 -2.78
C ILE A 104 4.29 6.26 -1.99
N SER A 105 3.22 6.90 -2.45
CA SER A 105 2.62 8.03 -1.73
C SER A 105 2.12 7.61 -0.34
N ALA A 106 1.48 6.44 -0.22
CA ALA A 106 1.06 5.90 1.06
C ALA A 106 2.25 5.61 1.99
N LEU A 107 3.30 4.98 1.45
CA LEU A 107 4.52 4.68 2.19
C LEU A 107 5.13 5.97 2.80
N LEU A 108 5.27 7.02 2.00
CA LEU A 108 5.86 8.29 2.42
C LEU A 108 4.93 9.08 3.37
N LYS A 109 3.69 9.35 2.98
CA LYS A 109 2.77 10.21 3.73
C LYS A 109 2.31 9.60 5.04
N LEU A 110 2.08 8.29 5.06
CA LEU A 110 1.68 7.58 6.27
C LEU A 110 2.88 7.10 7.08
N LYS A 111 4.10 7.30 6.59
CA LYS A 111 5.34 6.84 7.23
C LYS A 111 5.27 5.37 7.62
N LEU A 112 4.82 4.54 6.69
CA LEU A 112 4.70 3.09 6.93
C LEU A 112 6.07 2.47 7.22
N ASP A 113 6.10 1.44 8.05
CA ASP A 113 7.32 0.67 8.31
C ASP A 113 7.82 -0.05 7.04
N ALA A 114 6.87 -0.55 6.25
CA ALA A 114 7.12 -1.18 4.95
C ALA A 114 5.82 -1.31 4.15
N ILE A 115 5.94 -1.49 2.85
CA ILE A 115 4.87 -1.91 1.95
C ILE A 115 5.33 -3.07 1.08
N VAL A 116 4.51 -4.12 0.97
CA VAL A 116 4.78 -5.30 0.16
C VAL A 116 3.69 -5.44 -0.89
N ALA A 117 4.08 -5.48 -2.15
CA ALA A 117 3.18 -5.81 -3.25
C ALA A 117 3.43 -7.23 -3.74
N ILE A 118 2.36 -7.99 -3.96
CA ILE A 118 2.39 -9.40 -4.38
C ILE A 118 1.71 -9.53 -5.73
N GLY A 119 2.47 -9.83 -6.76
CA GLY A 119 1.97 -10.15 -8.09
C GLY A 119 1.40 -11.57 -8.15
N ILE A 120 0.14 -11.68 -8.56
CA ILE A 120 -0.59 -12.96 -8.60
C ILE A 120 -0.97 -13.30 -10.04
N TYR A 121 -0.74 -14.57 -10.39
CA TYR A 121 -1.24 -15.14 -11.62
C TYR A 121 -1.82 -16.53 -11.37
N GLU A 122 -3.05 -16.80 -11.78
CA GLU A 122 -3.77 -18.07 -11.58
C GLU A 122 -3.73 -18.57 -10.12
N GLY A 123 -3.89 -17.65 -9.14
CA GLY A 123 -3.88 -17.99 -7.71
C GLY A 123 -2.51 -18.27 -7.12
N LYS A 124 -1.44 -18.11 -7.89
CA LYS A 124 -0.06 -18.31 -7.44
C LYS A 124 0.65 -16.98 -7.34
N ILE A 125 1.48 -16.85 -6.33
CA ILE A 125 2.42 -15.74 -6.22
C ILE A 125 3.54 -15.97 -7.23
N ILE A 126 3.73 -15.00 -8.13
CA ILE A 126 4.75 -15.10 -9.19
C ILE A 126 5.88 -14.09 -9.00
N ASP A 127 5.60 -13.01 -8.27
CA ASP A 127 6.56 -11.94 -8.04
C ASP A 127 6.21 -11.17 -6.77
N CYS A 128 7.23 -10.56 -6.11
CA CYS A 128 7.03 -9.70 -4.96
C CYS A 128 7.93 -8.46 -5.06
N SER A 129 7.46 -7.34 -4.47
CA SER A 129 8.28 -6.15 -4.26
C SER A 129 8.13 -5.66 -2.82
N LEU A 130 9.19 -5.07 -2.30
CA LEU A 130 9.26 -4.49 -0.95
C LEU A 130 9.68 -3.03 -1.04
N GLY A 131 8.84 -2.13 -0.55
CA GLY A 131 9.17 -0.72 -0.35
C GLY A 131 9.42 -0.43 1.12
N MET A 132 10.45 0.34 1.39
CA MET A 132 10.77 0.85 2.72
C MET A 132 11.23 2.30 2.64
N LEU A 133 11.02 3.05 3.71
CA LEU A 133 11.52 4.41 3.80
C LEU A 133 13.05 4.44 3.91
N THR A 134 13.62 5.52 3.43
CA THR A 134 15.03 5.88 3.59
C THR A 134 15.15 7.38 3.83
N VAL A 135 16.34 7.86 4.14
CA VAL A 135 16.63 9.30 4.29
C VAL A 135 17.74 9.68 3.34
N MET A 136 17.44 10.57 2.40
CA MET A 136 18.40 11.11 1.45
C MET A 136 18.45 12.65 1.55
N ASN A 137 19.64 13.23 1.75
CA ASN A 137 19.83 14.69 1.85
C ASN A 137 18.91 15.36 2.89
N ASP A 138 18.72 14.71 4.04
CA ASP A 138 17.83 15.13 5.13
C ASP A 138 16.34 15.19 4.75
N THR A 139 15.96 14.53 3.65
CA THR A 139 14.58 14.37 3.19
C THR A 139 14.16 12.90 3.32
N LEU A 140 12.91 12.67 3.68
CA LEU A 140 12.33 11.33 3.68
C LEU A 140 12.11 10.87 2.24
N ASP A 141 12.65 9.71 1.89
CA ASP A 141 12.58 9.10 0.57
C ASP A 141 12.25 7.61 0.71
N TYR A 142 12.21 6.86 -0.36
CA TYR A 142 11.93 5.43 -0.34
C TYR A 142 12.96 4.64 -1.17
N GLU A 143 13.07 3.37 -0.83
CA GLU A 143 13.75 2.36 -1.62
C GLU A 143 12.78 1.25 -1.96
N GLU A 144 12.81 0.77 -3.19
CA GLU A 144 12.04 -0.38 -3.66
C GLU A 144 13.00 -1.49 -4.10
N GLU A 145 12.81 -2.69 -3.56
CA GLU A 145 13.42 -3.90 -4.05
C GLU A 145 12.37 -4.69 -4.82
N GLN A 146 12.61 -4.91 -6.11
CA GLN A 146 11.68 -5.56 -7.05
C GLN A 146 12.12 -6.99 -7.35
N HIS A 147 11.18 -7.80 -7.84
CA HIS A 147 11.43 -9.17 -8.28
C HIS A 147 12.02 -10.09 -7.19
N ILE A 148 11.50 -9.92 -5.96
CA ILE A 148 11.90 -10.72 -4.81
C ILE A 148 11.15 -12.06 -4.87
N LYS A 149 11.87 -13.16 -4.71
CA LYS A 149 11.24 -14.46 -4.53
C LYS A 149 10.57 -14.54 -3.16
N ILE A 150 9.48 -15.31 -3.07
CA ILE A 150 8.71 -15.42 -1.82
C ILE A 150 9.57 -15.93 -0.65
N GLU A 151 10.50 -16.85 -0.91
CA GLU A 151 11.40 -17.41 0.10
C GLU A 151 12.39 -16.35 0.62
N ASP A 152 12.86 -15.48 -0.27
CA ASP A 152 13.77 -14.40 0.08
C ASP A 152 13.03 -13.31 0.86
N LEU A 153 11.81 -12.93 0.43
CA LEU A 153 10.98 -11.92 1.10
C LEU A 153 10.69 -12.29 2.57
N THR A 154 10.36 -13.56 2.84
CA THR A 154 10.08 -14.03 4.22
C THR A 154 11.34 -14.10 5.08
N SER A 155 12.54 -14.06 4.49
CA SER A 155 13.82 -14.05 5.20
C SER A 155 14.40 -12.65 5.44
N ILE A 156 13.84 -11.60 4.81
CA ILE A 156 14.31 -10.22 4.98
C ILE A 156 13.99 -9.73 6.40
N ASN A 157 15.04 -9.39 7.16
CA ASN A 157 14.88 -8.77 8.48
C ASN A 157 14.67 -7.26 8.34
N ILE A 158 13.43 -6.82 8.52
CA ILE A 158 13.05 -5.40 8.39
C ILE A 158 13.33 -4.57 9.65
N LEU A 159 13.50 -5.19 10.84
CA LEU A 159 13.60 -4.46 12.11
C LEU A 159 14.81 -3.54 12.17
N ASN A 160 15.96 -3.97 11.66
CA ASN A 160 17.17 -3.15 11.70
C ASN A 160 17.00 -1.88 10.87
N LYS A 161 16.35 -1.99 9.70
CA LYS A 161 16.07 -0.84 8.83
C LYS A 161 15.04 0.09 9.45
N ILE A 162 13.96 -0.46 10.03
CA ILE A 162 12.95 0.31 10.77
C ILE A 162 13.61 1.10 11.92
N ALA A 163 14.45 0.44 12.73
CA ALA A 163 15.13 1.08 13.85
C ALA A 163 16.09 2.20 13.38
N TYR A 164 16.80 1.96 12.29
CA TYR A 164 17.67 2.98 11.68
C TYR A 164 16.88 4.20 11.24
N ILE A 165 15.79 4.03 10.49
CA ILE A 165 14.94 5.12 10.02
C ILE A 165 14.29 5.86 11.21
N ASP A 166 13.76 5.14 12.20
CA ASP A 166 13.22 5.74 13.43
C ASP A 166 14.27 6.62 14.16
N SER A 167 15.53 6.20 14.18
CA SER A 167 16.60 7.02 14.80
C SER A 167 16.89 8.27 13.99
N MET A 168 16.93 8.14 12.66
CA MET A 168 17.18 9.28 11.75
C MET A 168 16.07 10.33 11.87
N ILE A 169 14.80 9.90 11.91
CA ILE A 169 13.65 10.81 12.06
C ILE A 169 13.68 11.54 13.41
N LYS A 170 14.17 10.89 14.48
CA LYS A 170 14.24 11.49 15.82
C LYS A 170 15.40 12.45 16.01
N GLU A 171 16.53 12.13 15.41
CA GLU A 171 17.80 12.86 15.63
C GLU A 171 17.97 14.04 14.68
N ARG A 172 17.27 14.06 13.56
CA ARG A 172 17.37 15.11 12.55
C ARG A 172 16.03 15.83 12.41
N ASP A 173 16.09 17.14 12.16
CA ASP A 173 14.96 17.87 11.60
C ASP A 173 14.84 17.48 10.13
N ILE A 174 14.26 16.30 9.89
CA ILE A 174 13.99 15.81 8.53
C ILE A 174 12.96 16.74 7.92
N ILE A 175 13.35 17.40 6.85
CA ILE A 175 12.47 18.24 6.06
C ILE A 175 11.48 17.30 5.37
N GLU A 176 10.24 17.37 5.75
CA GLU A 176 9.15 16.79 4.95
C GLU A 176 8.98 17.71 3.76
N ASP A 177 9.31 17.21 2.58
CA ASP A 177 8.98 17.91 1.34
C ASP A 177 7.45 17.87 1.21
N GLU A 178 6.78 18.91 1.72
CA GLU A 178 5.36 19.14 1.51
C GLU A 178 5.10 19.54 0.05
N ILE A 179 5.58 18.76 -0.90
CA ILE A 179 5.18 18.91 -2.28
C ILE A 179 3.75 18.39 -2.36
N GLU A 180 2.80 19.31 -2.27
CA GLU A 180 1.41 19.01 -2.59
C GLU A 180 1.38 18.37 -3.98
N SER A 181 0.81 17.18 -4.07
CA SER A 181 0.63 16.46 -5.33
C SER A 181 -0.84 16.10 -5.52
N ALA A 182 -1.28 16.02 -6.76
CA ALA A 182 -2.67 15.80 -7.11
C ALA A 182 -2.89 14.53 -7.93
N ILE A 183 -4.01 13.86 -7.66
CA ILE A 183 -4.63 12.90 -8.58
C ILE A 183 -5.85 13.58 -9.17
N LEU A 184 -5.91 13.66 -10.49
CA LEU A 184 -7.01 14.34 -11.18
C LEU A 184 -8.10 13.34 -11.53
N VAL A 185 -9.34 13.66 -11.17
CA VAL A 185 -10.50 12.83 -11.51
C VAL A 185 -11.48 13.67 -12.32
N GLY A 186 -11.71 13.28 -13.58
CA GLY A 186 -12.68 13.90 -14.47
C GLY A 186 -13.86 12.98 -14.74
N SER A 187 -15.09 13.51 -14.66
CA SER A 187 -16.33 12.76 -14.94
C SER A 187 -17.21 13.40 -16.01
N ASP A 188 -16.92 14.62 -16.43
CA ASP A 188 -17.73 15.39 -17.38
C ASP A 188 -17.17 15.26 -18.82
N THR A 189 -16.12 15.98 -19.14
CA THR A 189 -15.46 15.93 -20.44
C THR A 189 -13.96 15.70 -20.31
N LYS A 190 -13.32 15.21 -21.37
CA LYS A 190 -11.86 15.08 -21.39
C LYS A 190 -11.17 16.45 -21.40
N GLU A 191 -11.81 17.43 -22.04
CA GLU A 191 -11.35 18.81 -22.09
C GLU A 191 -11.27 19.39 -20.67
N SER A 192 -12.28 19.16 -19.82
CA SER A 192 -12.26 19.60 -18.40
C SER A 192 -11.11 18.98 -17.62
N LEU A 193 -10.74 17.73 -17.92
CA LEU A 193 -9.60 17.09 -17.27
C LEU A 193 -8.26 17.69 -17.72
N GLU A 194 -8.13 18.07 -19.00
CA GLU A 194 -6.95 18.78 -19.49
C GLU A 194 -6.85 20.20 -18.91
N GLU A 195 -7.97 20.92 -18.79
CA GLU A 195 -8.00 22.22 -18.10
C GLU A 195 -7.54 22.10 -16.65
N LEU A 196 -7.95 21.03 -15.95
CA LEU A 196 -7.53 20.76 -14.58
C LEU A 196 -6.02 20.49 -14.49
N LYS A 197 -5.44 19.79 -15.48
CA LYS A 197 -3.98 19.60 -15.57
C LYS A 197 -3.22 20.90 -15.77
N GLU A 198 -3.72 21.79 -16.61
CA GLU A 198 -3.09 23.09 -16.79
C GLU A 198 -3.19 23.96 -15.52
N LEU A 199 -4.29 23.86 -14.78
CA LEU A 199 -4.43 24.53 -13.48
C LEU A 199 -3.43 24.02 -12.44
N THR A 200 -3.29 22.71 -12.30
CA THR A 200 -2.29 22.13 -11.36
C THR A 200 -0.87 22.53 -11.75
N LYS A 201 -0.57 22.57 -13.04
CA LYS A 201 0.72 23.03 -13.55
C LYS A 201 0.97 24.53 -13.25
N ALA A 202 -0.05 25.36 -13.37
CA ALA A 202 0.04 26.79 -13.03
C ALA A 202 0.23 27.02 -11.52
N CYS A 203 -0.23 26.08 -10.68
CA CYS A 203 -0.04 26.09 -9.24
C CYS A 203 1.25 25.35 -8.79
N GLU A 204 2.07 24.88 -9.72
CA GLU A 204 3.27 24.08 -9.46
C GLU A 204 2.99 22.78 -8.67
N ILE A 205 1.76 22.25 -8.76
CA ILE A 205 1.33 21.01 -8.11
C ILE A 205 1.61 19.82 -9.04
N PRO A 206 2.50 18.89 -8.73
CA PRO A 206 2.74 17.68 -9.51
C PRO A 206 1.48 16.82 -9.60
N VAL A 207 1.13 16.40 -10.81
CA VAL A 207 0.04 15.45 -11.05
C VAL A 207 0.62 14.05 -11.05
N LEU A 208 0.24 13.23 -10.06
CA LEU A 208 0.68 11.83 -9.93
C LEU A 208 -0.04 10.93 -10.92
N ASP A 209 -1.34 11.15 -11.09
CA ASP A 209 -2.16 10.36 -12.02
C ASP A 209 -3.41 11.14 -12.44
N SER A 210 -4.07 10.69 -13.52
CA SER A 210 -5.32 11.26 -13.97
C SER A 210 -6.29 10.17 -14.43
N VAL A 211 -7.47 10.15 -13.81
CA VAL A 211 -8.54 9.19 -14.11
C VAL A 211 -9.70 9.91 -14.77
N PHE A 212 -10.15 9.40 -15.91
CA PHE A 212 -11.36 9.88 -16.57
C PHE A 212 -12.43 8.78 -16.53
N GLN A 213 -13.54 9.05 -15.85
CA GLN A 213 -14.69 8.15 -15.80
C GLN A 213 -15.90 8.85 -16.41
N SER A 214 -16.25 8.50 -17.66
CA SER A 214 -17.49 9.00 -18.28
C SER A 214 -18.69 8.40 -17.55
N ARG A 215 -19.55 9.26 -17.00
CA ARG A 215 -20.85 8.85 -16.46
C ARG A 215 -21.93 9.19 -17.45
N ASN A 216 -22.69 8.19 -17.89
CA ASN A 216 -23.85 8.38 -18.79
C ASN A 216 -25.12 8.87 -18.08
N LYS A 217 -25.12 8.96 -16.74
CA LYS A 217 -26.19 9.53 -15.91
C LYS A 217 -25.67 10.02 -14.58
N ILE A 218 -26.11 11.19 -14.18
CA ILE A 218 -26.04 11.69 -12.81
C ILE A 218 -27.34 11.19 -12.15
N ASP A 219 -27.24 10.24 -11.24
CA ASP A 219 -28.35 9.87 -10.36
C ASP A 219 -28.35 10.78 -9.13
#